data_503519c6a0d5321c562b3789a0638d1e
#
_entry.id   503519c6a0d5321c562b3789a0638d1e
#
_cell.length_a   1.000
_cell.length_b   1.000
_cell.length_c   1.000
_cell.angle_alpha   90.00
_cell.angle_beta   90.00
_cell.angle_gamma   90.00
#
_symmetry.space_group_name_H-M   'P 1'
#
loop_
_entity.id
_entity.type
_entity.pdbx_description
1 polymer ?
#
loop_
_entity_poly.entity_id
_entity_poly.type
_entity_poly.pdbx_seq_one_letter_code
_entity_poly.pdbx_strand_id
1 'polypeptide(L)'
;MAKLISVPHNRAAIFALTFGYYHAVLGLIHFGEYERPAPAAAALLLYVVVLFLTTRFTRELRLPIAMTVVAVFSALAIPALSLYATGTNAEHHDPTWFVAGVGSVMAVLAWRNQIVMAWAGMIAMVLYIYLWGGLEVLLATGALGSFAIVAGSQGTAMALRKAQKSSGEFLQWRLAVNLDSETLSVERAEPLLRLKRTLDSSLPLLQLIQQKDGKMTSSDSKKLLLAEAGIRDQI
;
A
#
# COMPACT_ATOMS: atom_id res chain seq x y z
N MET A 1 -19.50 -2.05 -7.05
CA MET A 1 -18.31 -2.43 -6.26
C MET A 1 -17.07 -1.91 -6.96
N ALA A 2 -16.56 -0.76 -6.54
CA ALA A 2 -15.33 -0.19 -7.08
C ALA A 2 -14.17 -1.09 -6.61
N LYS A 3 -13.48 -1.72 -7.56
CA LYS A 3 -12.24 -2.46 -7.33
C LYS A 3 -11.25 -1.44 -6.77
N LEU A 4 -11.08 -1.42 -5.44
CA LEU A 4 -10.03 -0.66 -4.79
C LEU A 4 -8.74 -0.95 -5.54
N ILE A 5 -8.12 0.10 -6.08
CA ILE A 5 -6.84 0.02 -6.77
C ILE A 5 -5.84 -0.47 -5.73
N SER A 6 -5.75 -1.78 -5.59
CA SER A 6 -4.65 -2.40 -4.88
C SER A 6 -3.42 -2.09 -5.73
N VAL A 7 -2.64 -1.09 -5.31
CA VAL A 7 -1.29 -0.92 -5.86
C VAL A 7 -0.64 -2.29 -5.73
N PRO A 8 -0.26 -2.91 -6.82
CA PRO A 8 0.17 -4.29 -6.78
C PRO A 8 1.44 -4.35 -5.94
N HIS A 9 1.34 -4.91 -4.72
CA HIS A 9 2.48 -5.25 -3.86
C HIS A 9 3.55 -6.00 -4.65
N ASN A 10 3.15 -6.58 -5.75
CA ASN A 10 3.96 -7.33 -6.70
C ASN A 10 5.03 -6.47 -7.42
N ARG A 11 4.78 -5.17 -7.70
CA ARG A 11 5.76 -4.34 -8.45
C ARG A 11 6.97 -3.96 -7.61
N ALA A 12 6.78 -3.63 -6.35
CA ALA A 12 7.90 -3.33 -5.45
C ALA A 12 8.71 -4.61 -5.14
N ALA A 13 8.04 -5.75 -5.00
CA ALA A 13 8.70 -7.04 -4.86
C ALA A 13 9.52 -7.39 -6.12
N ILE A 14 9.01 -7.11 -7.31
CA ILE A 14 9.75 -7.33 -8.57
C ILE A 14 11.01 -6.45 -8.62
N PHE A 15 10.92 -5.18 -8.24
CA PHE A 15 12.08 -4.29 -8.21
C PHE A 15 13.14 -4.77 -7.22
N ALA A 16 12.73 -5.11 -5.99
CA ALA A 16 13.63 -5.65 -4.97
C ALA A 16 14.27 -6.98 -5.41
N LEU A 17 13.52 -7.84 -6.08
CA LEU A 17 14.02 -9.09 -6.66
C LEU A 17 15.04 -8.83 -7.77
N THR A 18 14.70 -7.97 -8.72
CA THR A 18 15.61 -7.67 -9.86
C THR A 18 16.93 -7.09 -9.35
N PHE A 19 16.87 -6.13 -8.45
CA PHE A 19 18.05 -5.51 -7.87
C PHE A 19 18.83 -6.50 -7.00
N GLY A 20 18.16 -7.28 -6.17
CA GLY A 20 18.78 -8.30 -5.34
C GLY A 20 19.45 -9.41 -6.16
N TYR A 21 18.78 -9.96 -7.17
CA TYR A 21 19.37 -10.98 -8.04
C TYR A 21 20.51 -10.44 -8.89
N TYR A 22 20.47 -9.18 -9.29
CA TYR A 22 21.61 -8.54 -9.96
C TYR A 22 22.89 -8.65 -9.11
N HIS A 23 22.81 -8.41 -7.79
CA HIS A 23 23.95 -8.54 -6.89
C HIS A 23 24.37 -9.98 -6.67
N ALA A 24 23.45 -10.95 -6.73
CA ALA A 24 23.82 -12.36 -6.73
C ALA A 24 24.63 -12.73 -7.99
N VAL A 25 24.23 -12.22 -9.15
CA VAL A 25 24.96 -12.40 -10.41
C VAL A 25 26.35 -11.75 -10.35
N LEU A 26 26.45 -10.53 -9.79
CA LEU A 26 27.73 -9.90 -9.57
C LEU A 26 28.64 -10.74 -8.66
N GLY A 27 28.10 -11.30 -7.59
CA GLY A 27 28.83 -12.22 -6.71
C GLY A 27 29.33 -13.48 -7.44
N LEU A 28 28.58 -13.99 -8.41
CA LEU A 28 29.02 -15.11 -9.26
C LEU A 28 30.10 -14.71 -10.24
N ILE A 29 30.00 -13.52 -10.86
CA ILE A 29 31.00 -13.01 -11.81
C ILE A 29 32.36 -12.85 -11.13
N HIS A 30 32.37 -12.27 -9.91
CA HIS A 30 33.58 -12.04 -9.12
C HIS A 30 34.00 -13.25 -8.28
N PHE A 31 33.36 -14.41 -8.46
CA PHE A 31 33.63 -15.60 -7.63
C PHE A 31 35.07 -16.07 -7.74
N GLY A 32 35.68 -15.94 -8.91
CA GLY A 32 37.07 -16.31 -9.16
C GLY A 32 38.14 -15.45 -8.51
N GLU A 33 37.75 -14.28 -7.97
CA GLU A 33 38.63 -13.32 -7.31
C GLU A 33 38.89 -13.63 -5.83
N TYR A 34 38.11 -14.56 -5.26
CA TYR A 34 38.23 -14.97 -3.86
C TYR A 34 39.38 -15.95 -3.64
N GLU A 35 40.26 -15.70 -2.68
CA GLU A 35 41.30 -16.64 -2.28
C GLU A 35 40.70 -17.92 -1.69
N ARG A 36 39.55 -17.80 -0.97
CA ARG A 36 38.88 -18.90 -0.29
C ARG A 36 37.49 -19.10 -0.88
N PRO A 37 37.33 -20.02 -1.83
CA PRO A 37 36.04 -20.16 -2.52
C PRO A 37 34.91 -20.73 -1.64
N ALA A 38 35.23 -21.54 -0.61
CA ALA A 38 34.20 -22.15 0.23
C ALA A 38 33.39 -21.11 1.06
N PRO A 39 34.02 -20.15 1.82
CA PRO A 39 33.26 -19.12 2.49
C PRO A 39 32.58 -18.14 1.52
N ALA A 40 33.17 -17.87 0.33
CA ALA A 40 32.52 -17.08 -0.70
C ALA A 40 31.22 -17.74 -1.21
N ALA A 41 31.26 -19.04 -1.48
CA ALA A 41 30.09 -19.81 -1.86
C ALA A 41 29.03 -19.82 -0.76
N ALA A 42 29.44 -19.97 0.51
CA ALA A 42 28.53 -19.92 1.65
C ALA A 42 27.85 -18.55 1.81
N ALA A 43 28.60 -17.44 1.61
CA ALA A 43 28.06 -16.10 1.64
C ALA A 43 27.01 -15.88 0.53
N LEU A 44 27.32 -16.30 -0.68
CA LEU A 44 26.43 -16.16 -1.84
C LEU A 44 25.17 -17.02 -1.69
N LEU A 45 25.31 -18.26 -1.24
CA LEU A 45 24.18 -19.15 -0.97
C LEU A 45 23.28 -18.56 0.13
N LEU A 46 23.85 -18.12 1.24
CA LEU A 46 23.12 -17.49 2.33
C LEU A 46 22.35 -16.24 1.83
N TYR A 47 23.00 -15.41 1.03
CA TYR A 47 22.38 -14.25 0.43
C TYR A 47 21.16 -14.61 -0.43
N VAL A 48 21.32 -15.54 -1.37
CA VAL A 48 20.23 -15.98 -2.28
C VAL A 48 19.07 -16.58 -1.49
N VAL A 49 19.36 -17.41 -0.49
CA VAL A 49 18.33 -18.01 0.37
C VAL A 49 17.56 -16.93 1.15
N VAL A 50 18.28 -15.99 1.79
CA VAL A 50 17.63 -14.92 2.56
C VAL A 50 16.83 -13.99 1.65
N LEU A 51 17.35 -13.63 0.48
CA LEU A 51 16.63 -12.83 -0.50
C LEU A 51 15.35 -13.55 -0.95
N PHE A 52 15.44 -14.84 -1.26
CA PHE A 52 14.28 -15.64 -1.64
C PHE A 52 13.24 -15.73 -0.51
N LEU A 53 13.67 -16.03 0.71
CA LEU A 53 12.77 -16.10 1.86
C LEU A 53 12.08 -14.76 2.15
N THR A 54 12.82 -13.66 2.13
CA THR A 54 12.28 -12.33 2.41
C THR A 54 11.32 -11.83 1.33
N THR A 55 11.46 -12.28 0.09
CA THR A 55 10.63 -11.86 -1.04
C THR A 55 9.45 -12.80 -1.30
N ARG A 56 9.58 -14.12 -1.06
CA ARG A 56 8.50 -15.09 -1.33
C ARG A 56 7.26 -14.88 -0.45
N PHE A 57 7.42 -14.47 0.79
CA PHE A 57 6.30 -14.21 1.71
C PHE A 57 5.69 -12.81 1.48
N THR A 58 5.48 -12.44 0.21
CA THR A 58 5.03 -11.10 -0.19
C THR A 58 3.58 -10.78 0.17
N ARG A 59 2.76 -11.78 0.53
CA ARG A 59 1.32 -11.58 0.82
C ARG A 59 1.05 -10.93 2.17
N GLU A 60 1.98 -11.04 3.12
CA GLU A 60 1.82 -10.46 4.45
C GLU A 60 2.57 -9.13 4.56
N LEU A 61 1.93 -8.15 5.22
CA LEU A 61 2.52 -6.83 5.46
C LEU A 61 3.78 -6.88 6.35
N ARG A 62 3.90 -7.92 7.17
CA ARG A 62 5.06 -8.13 8.05
C ARG A 62 5.63 -9.53 7.87
N LEU A 63 6.95 -9.63 7.86
CA LEU A 63 7.64 -10.92 7.90
C LEU A 63 7.47 -11.55 9.29
N PRO A 64 7.39 -12.90 9.37
CA PRO A 64 7.53 -13.60 10.64
C PRO A 64 8.82 -13.20 11.36
N ILE A 65 8.77 -13.10 12.69
CA ILE A 65 9.91 -12.62 13.48
C ILE A 65 11.17 -13.47 13.26
N ALA A 66 11.01 -14.78 13.10
CA ALA A 66 12.11 -15.68 12.81
C ALA A 66 12.85 -15.31 11.51
N MET A 67 12.12 -14.98 10.45
CA MET A 67 12.70 -14.57 9.16
C MET A 67 13.37 -13.20 9.25
N THR A 68 12.80 -12.28 10.05
CA THR A 68 13.41 -10.99 10.32
C THR A 68 14.74 -11.15 11.04
N VAL A 69 14.80 -12.01 12.05
CA VAL A 69 16.04 -12.32 12.78
C VAL A 69 17.08 -12.94 11.85
N VAL A 70 16.69 -13.91 11.01
CA VAL A 70 17.57 -14.50 10.01
C VAL A 70 18.11 -13.45 9.04
N ALA A 71 17.27 -12.53 8.56
CA ALA A 71 17.69 -11.46 7.66
C ALA A 71 18.66 -10.48 8.35
N VAL A 72 18.42 -10.11 9.59
CA VAL A 72 19.34 -9.24 10.37
C VAL A 72 20.66 -9.95 10.67
N PHE A 73 20.62 -11.24 11.03
CA PHE A 73 21.83 -12.04 11.25
C PHE A 73 22.64 -12.18 9.96
N SER A 74 21.98 -12.36 8.81
CA SER A 74 22.66 -12.42 7.53
C SER A 74 23.39 -11.13 7.16
N ALA A 75 22.96 -9.97 7.68
CA ALA A 75 23.65 -8.71 7.50
C ALA A 75 25.05 -8.66 8.16
N LEU A 76 25.30 -9.52 9.13
CA LEU A 76 26.63 -9.75 9.70
C LEU A 76 27.36 -10.92 9.04
N ALA A 77 26.65 -12.03 8.85
CA ALA A 77 27.26 -13.26 8.36
C ALA A 77 27.77 -13.15 6.92
N ILE A 78 27.01 -12.47 6.02
CA ILE A 78 27.42 -12.32 4.61
C ILE A 78 28.70 -11.49 4.50
N PRO A 79 28.83 -10.28 5.07
CA PRO A 79 30.09 -9.53 5.06
C PRO A 79 31.23 -10.29 5.70
N ALA A 80 30.98 -10.96 6.85
CA ALA A 80 32.00 -11.74 7.54
C ALA A 80 32.58 -12.86 6.66
N LEU A 81 31.72 -13.63 5.99
CA LEU A 81 32.14 -14.68 5.08
C LEU A 81 32.81 -14.13 3.85
N SER A 82 32.30 -13.04 3.26
CA SER A 82 32.85 -12.42 2.06
C SER A 82 34.25 -11.83 2.33
N LEU A 83 34.41 -11.04 3.39
CA LEU A 83 35.70 -10.46 3.77
C LEU A 83 36.71 -11.52 4.20
N TYR A 84 36.28 -12.59 4.87
CA TYR A 84 37.15 -13.71 5.18
C TYR A 84 37.56 -14.47 3.91
N ALA A 85 36.72 -14.50 2.89
CA ALA A 85 36.97 -15.15 1.60
C ALA A 85 38.00 -14.40 0.76
N THR A 86 38.06 -13.07 0.81
CA THR A 86 39.03 -12.23 0.08
C THR A 86 40.48 -12.41 0.58
N GLY A 87 40.68 -12.82 1.82
CA GLY A 87 42.02 -13.06 2.38
C GLY A 87 42.80 -11.77 2.65
N THR A 88 44.14 -11.86 2.54
CA THR A 88 45.06 -10.75 2.86
C THR A 88 45.44 -9.91 1.63
N ASN A 89 45.09 -10.34 0.43
CA ASN A 89 45.46 -9.67 -0.84
C ASN A 89 44.40 -8.66 -1.29
N ALA A 90 43.68 -8.04 -0.37
CA ALA A 90 42.61 -7.09 -0.61
C ALA A 90 43.01 -5.82 -1.41
N GLU A 91 44.25 -5.73 -1.87
CA GLU A 91 44.79 -4.46 -2.42
C GLU A 91 44.26 -4.07 -3.81
N HIS A 92 43.58 -4.96 -4.57
CA HIS A 92 43.28 -4.60 -5.96
C HIS A 92 41.87 -4.77 -6.48
N HIS A 93 41.01 -5.64 -5.97
CA HIS A 93 39.64 -5.79 -6.47
C HIS A 93 38.74 -6.48 -5.42
N ASP A 94 38.33 -5.75 -4.38
CA ASP A 94 37.40 -6.32 -3.42
C ASP A 94 36.00 -6.44 -4.04
N PRO A 95 35.46 -7.65 -4.16
CA PRO A 95 34.11 -7.81 -4.61
C PRO A 95 33.13 -7.22 -3.59
N THR A 96 32.61 -6.04 -3.92
CA THR A 96 31.71 -5.26 -3.00
C THR A 96 30.24 -5.61 -3.15
N TRP A 97 29.90 -6.63 -3.97
CA TRP A 97 28.53 -7.04 -4.25
C TRP A 97 27.70 -7.29 -2.99
N PHE A 98 28.33 -7.83 -1.94
CA PHE A 98 27.66 -8.23 -0.71
C PHE A 98 27.10 -7.02 0.05
N VAL A 99 27.72 -5.86 -0.03
CA VAL A 99 27.28 -4.65 0.68
C VAL A 99 25.95 -4.16 0.14
N ALA A 100 25.84 -4.00 -1.18
CA ALA A 100 24.60 -3.63 -1.83
C ALA A 100 23.57 -4.77 -1.80
N GLY A 101 24.03 -6.03 -1.84
CA GLY A 101 23.20 -7.20 -1.62
C GLY A 101 22.51 -7.18 -0.26
N VAL A 102 23.25 -7.02 0.82
CA VAL A 102 22.68 -6.88 2.17
C VAL A 102 21.78 -5.63 2.24
N GLY A 103 22.20 -4.52 1.66
CA GLY A 103 21.38 -3.32 1.54
C GLY A 103 20.01 -3.60 0.90
N SER A 104 19.95 -4.45 -0.14
CA SER A 104 18.70 -4.84 -0.78
C SER A 104 17.78 -5.66 0.13
N VAL A 105 18.33 -6.58 0.92
CA VAL A 105 17.57 -7.36 1.92
C VAL A 105 17.03 -6.44 3.01
N MET A 106 17.84 -5.51 3.52
CA MET A 106 17.41 -4.53 4.52
C MET A 106 16.35 -3.56 3.95
N ALA A 107 16.46 -3.19 2.67
CA ALA A 107 15.43 -2.41 2.00
C ALA A 107 14.08 -3.13 1.93
N VAL A 108 14.07 -4.44 1.71
CA VAL A 108 12.85 -5.26 1.78
C VAL A 108 12.25 -5.24 3.19
N LEU A 109 13.07 -5.33 4.26
CA LEU A 109 12.58 -5.22 5.63
C LEU A 109 11.98 -3.84 5.91
N ALA A 110 12.63 -2.76 5.47
CA ALA A 110 12.12 -1.39 5.61
C ALA A 110 10.79 -1.21 4.89
N TRP A 111 10.66 -1.74 3.67
CA TRP A 111 9.41 -1.78 2.92
C TRP A 111 8.29 -2.49 3.68
N ARG A 112 8.62 -3.60 4.36
CA ARG A 112 7.69 -4.41 5.16
C ARG A 112 7.41 -3.87 6.56
N ASN A 113 7.67 -2.59 6.79
CA ASN A 113 7.42 -1.91 8.07
C ASN A 113 8.23 -2.44 9.25
N GLN A 114 9.36 -3.06 8.99
CA GLN A 114 10.34 -3.50 10.00
C GLN A 114 11.57 -2.59 10.01
N ILE A 115 11.28 -1.28 10.08
CA ILE A 115 12.28 -0.21 9.91
C ILE A 115 13.41 -0.34 10.91
N VAL A 116 13.09 -0.58 12.18
CA VAL A 116 14.10 -0.71 13.26
C VAL A 116 15.05 -1.85 12.98
N MET A 117 14.54 -3.00 12.55
CA MET A 117 15.35 -4.18 12.22
C MET A 117 16.20 -3.97 10.98
N ALA A 118 15.65 -3.28 9.97
CA ALA A 118 16.41 -2.92 8.76
C ALA A 118 17.61 -2.02 9.10
N TRP A 119 17.41 -0.99 9.90
CA TRP A 119 18.49 -0.11 10.33
C TRP A 119 19.47 -0.78 11.27
N ALA A 120 19.00 -1.65 12.19
CA ALA A 120 19.87 -2.44 13.04
C ALA A 120 20.81 -3.32 12.20
N GLY A 121 20.30 -4.02 11.18
CA GLY A 121 21.12 -4.82 10.27
C GLY A 121 22.13 -3.97 9.50
N MET A 122 21.73 -2.79 9.00
CA MET A 122 22.63 -1.87 8.31
C MET A 122 23.75 -1.36 9.19
N ILE A 123 23.43 -0.92 10.41
CA ILE A 123 24.41 -0.43 11.38
C ILE A 123 25.37 -1.56 11.76
N ALA A 124 24.85 -2.77 11.99
CA ALA A 124 25.66 -3.92 12.32
C ALA A 124 26.65 -4.29 11.19
N MET A 125 26.19 -4.26 9.94
CA MET A 125 27.05 -4.47 8.76
C MET A 125 28.18 -3.43 8.69
N VAL A 126 27.82 -2.15 8.78
CA VAL A 126 28.79 -1.04 8.67
C VAL A 126 29.81 -1.10 9.80
N LEU A 127 29.32 -1.37 11.02
CA LEU A 127 30.22 -1.50 12.18
C LEU A 127 31.17 -2.68 12.02
N TYR A 128 30.68 -3.81 11.50
CA TYR A 128 31.51 -4.97 11.22
C TYR A 128 32.63 -4.66 10.19
N ILE A 129 32.28 -4.03 9.06
CA ILE A 129 33.24 -3.65 8.01
C ILE A 129 34.27 -2.67 8.57
N TYR A 130 33.82 -1.68 9.35
CA TYR A 130 34.70 -0.70 9.99
C TYR A 130 35.68 -1.36 10.98
N LEU A 131 35.21 -2.28 11.82
CA LEU A 131 36.07 -3.00 12.79
C LEU A 131 37.06 -3.94 12.07
N TRP A 132 36.69 -4.46 10.92
CA TRP A 132 37.55 -5.36 10.16
C TRP A 132 38.67 -4.64 9.40
N GLY A 133 38.40 -3.54 8.72
CA GLY A 133 39.34 -2.86 7.82
C GLY A 133 39.41 -1.33 7.97
N GLY A 134 38.77 -0.76 9.00
CA GLY A 134 38.82 0.67 9.26
C GLY A 134 37.96 1.50 8.27
N LEU A 135 38.19 2.80 8.31
CA LEU A 135 37.44 3.76 7.48
C LEU A 135 37.71 3.60 5.99
N GLU A 136 38.92 3.24 5.63
CA GLU A 136 39.35 3.07 4.26
C GLU A 136 38.56 1.97 3.54
N VAL A 137 38.49 0.78 4.14
CA VAL A 137 37.71 -0.36 3.62
C VAL A 137 36.21 -0.03 3.62
N LEU A 138 35.72 0.67 4.64
CA LEU A 138 34.32 1.09 4.70
C LEU A 138 33.94 1.99 3.52
N LEU A 139 34.80 2.94 3.16
CA LEU A 139 34.59 3.82 2.01
C LEU A 139 34.76 3.09 0.68
N ALA A 140 35.78 2.25 0.56
CA ALA A 140 36.05 1.46 -0.64
C ALA A 140 34.93 0.49 -0.98
N THR A 141 34.29 -0.13 0.01
CA THR A 141 33.17 -1.07 -0.19
C THR A 141 31.86 -0.39 -0.61
N GLY A 142 31.79 0.94 -0.57
CA GLY A 142 30.56 1.66 -0.92
C GLY A 142 29.41 1.45 0.08
N ALA A 143 29.72 1.08 1.32
CA ALA A 143 28.73 0.79 2.36
C ALA A 143 27.75 1.95 2.61
N LEU A 144 28.22 3.20 2.46
CA LEU A 144 27.37 4.38 2.57
C LEU A 144 26.25 4.43 1.52
N GLY A 145 26.48 3.88 0.32
CA GLY A 145 25.46 3.77 -0.74
C GLY A 145 24.27 2.90 -0.32
N SER A 146 24.54 1.87 0.47
CA SER A 146 23.47 0.98 0.97
C SER A 146 22.51 1.67 1.94
N PHE A 147 22.95 2.69 2.68
CA PHE A 147 22.05 3.54 3.49
C PHE A 147 21.03 4.28 2.61
N ALA A 148 21.47 4.81 1.47
CA ALA A 148 20.58 5.49 0.55
C ALA A 148 19.50 4.54 -0.01
N ILE A 149 19.84 3.27 -0.27
CA ILE A 149 18.90 2.25 -0.74
C ILE A 149 17.82 1.98 0.32
N VAL A 150 18.23 1.79 1.58
CA VAL A 150 17.31 1.53 2.70
C VAL A 150 16.45 2.75 2.99
N ALA A 151 17.05 3.95 3.05
CA ALA A 151 16.33 5.20 3.28
C ALA A 151 15.33 5.49 2.16
N GLY A 152 15.71 5.30 0.90
CA GLY A 152 14.84 5.45 -0.27
C GLY A 152 13.66 4.46 -0.24
N SER A 153 13.93 3.20 0.11
CA SER A 153 12.89 2.18 0.27
C SER A 153 11.91 2.54 1.39
N GLN A 154 12.42 3.00 2.54
CA GLN A 154 11.60 3.47 3.66
C GLN A 154 10.74 4.67 3.26
N GLY A 155 11.33 5.69 2.65
CA GLY A 155 10.63 6.90 2.21
C GLY A 155 9.51 6.57 1.22
N THR A 156 9.79 5.72 0.24
CA THR A 156 8.80 5.26 -0.74
C THR A 156 7.67 4.49 -0.08
N ALA A 157 7.98 3.57 0.85
CA ALA A 157 6.97 2.82 1.59
C ALA A 157 6.08 3.73 2.46
N MET A 158 6.66 4.75 3.10
CA MET A 158 5.92 5.73 3.89
C MET A 158 5.02 6.60 3.02
N ALA A 159 5.54 7.10 1.89
CA ALA A 159 4.77 7.91 0.94
C ALA A 159 3.57 7.13 0.39
N LEU A 160 3.79 5.86 0.00
CA LEU A 160 2.72 5.01 -0.52
C LEU A 160 1.62 4.75 0.53
N ARG A 161 2.01 4.45 1.78
CA ARG A 161 1.04 4.25 2.87
C ARG A 161 0.23 5.51 3.14
N LYS A 162 0.88 6.68 3.13
CA LYS A 162 0.19 7.97 3.29
C LYS A 162 -0.80 8.20 2.16
N ALA A 163 -0.40 7.95 0.91
CA ALA A 163 -1.28 8.07 -0.25
C ALA A 163 -2.48 7.11 -0.19
N GLN A 164 -2.27 5.86 0.24
CA GLN A 164 -3.36 4.89 0.43
C GLN A 164 -4.35 5.33 1.51
N LYS A 165 -3.86 5.86 2.64
CA LYS A 165 -4.71 6.39 3.71
C LYS A 165 -5.53 7.57 3.21
N SER A 166 -4.92 8.56 2.56
CA SER A 166 -5.63 9.72 2.01
C SER A 166 -6.67 9.33 0.96
N SER A 167 -6.37 8.35 0.10
CA SER A 167 -7.33 7.82 -0.88
C SER A 167 -8.51 7.13 -0.20
N GLY A 168 -8.28 6.40 0.89
CA GLY A 168 -9.34 5.78 1.69
C GLY A 168 -10.26 6.83 2.34
N GLU A 169 -9.69 7.86 2.95
CA GLU A 169 -10.43 8.98 3.55
C GLU A 169 -11.26 9.73 2.50
N PHE A 170 -10.70 9.97 1.31
CA PHE A 170 -11.41 10.61 0.20
C PHE A 170 -12.61 9.78 -0.29
N LEU A 171 -12.45 8.46 -0.38
CA LEU A 171 -13.56 7.57 -0.76
C LEU A 171 -14.67 7.55 0.29
N GLN A 172 -14.33 7.53 1.57
CA GLN A 172 -15.31 7.62 2.65
C GLN A 172 -16.05 8.95 2.63
N TRP A 173 -15.34 10.05 2.42
CA TRP A 173 -15.94 11.37 2.27
C TRP A 173 -16.90 11.42 1.06
N ARG A 174 -16.52 10.91 -0.09
CA ARG A 174 -17.39 10.82 -1.28
C ARG A 174 -18.66 10.00 -1.03
N LEU A 175 -18.53 8.88 -0.32
CA LEU A 175 -19.68 8.06 0.03
C LEU A 175 -20.62 8.81 0.97
N ALA A 176 -20.10 9.51 1.96
CA ALA A 176 -20.90 10.34 2.87
C ALA A 176 -21.66 11.46 2.13
N VAL A 177 -20.97 12.18 1.23
CA VAL A 177 -21.59 13.24 0.41
C VAL A 177 -22.67 12.68 -0.53
N ASN A 178 -22.45 11.52 -1.15
CA ASN A 178 -23.46 10.90 -2.01
C ASN A 178 -24.70 10.47 -1.23
N LEU A 179 -24.53 9.88 -0.04
CA LEU A 179 -25.65 9.49 0.82
C LEU A 179 -26.46 10.72 1.25
N ASP A 180 -25.78 11.81 1.60
CA ASP A 180 -26.43 13.07 1.98
C ASP A 180 -27.20 13.69 0.80
N SER A 181 -26.66 13.63 -0.40
CA SER A 181 -27.33 14.07 -1.61
C SER A 181 -28.54 13.22 -2.01
N GLU A 182 -28.49 11.90 -1.77
CA GLU A 182 -29.63 11.02 -1.99
C GLU A 182 -30.75 11.27 -0.99
N THR A 183 -30.44 11.44 0.30
CA THR A 183 -31.43 11.79 1.32
C THR A 183 -32.09 13.15 1.03
N LEU A 184 -31.32 14.15 0.67
CA LEU A 184 -31.85 15.46 0.27
C LEU A 184 -32.73 15.40 -1.00
N SER A 185 -32.42 14.52 -1.92
CA SER A 185 -33.24 14.35 -3.15
C SER A 185 -34.58 13.67 -2.81
N VAL A 186 -34.60 12.70 -1.92
CA VAL A 186 -35.84 12.05 -1.44
C VAL A 186 -36.69 13.03 -0.64
N GLU A 187 -36.10 13.80 0.28
CA GLU A 187 -36.82 14.81 1.05
C GLU A 187 -37.43 15.91 0.16
N ARG A 188 -36.77 16.28 -0.94
CA ARG A 188 -37.32 17.27 -1.91
C ARG A 188 -38.37 16.68 -2.83
N ALA A 189 -38.30 15.41 -3.16
CA ALA A 189 -39.27 14.74 -4.02
C ALA A 189 -40.60 14.46 -3.31
N GLU A 190 -40.59 14.24 -2.01
CA GLU A 190 -41.80 13.90 -1.26
C GLU A 190 -42.85 15.04 -1.25
N PRO A 191 -42.53 16.31 -1.00
CA PRO A 191 -43.48 17.41 -1.10
C PRO A 191 -44.06 17.57 -2.49
N LEU A 192 -43.24 17.42 -3.53
CA LEU A 192 -43.69 17.51 -4.93
C LEU A 192 -44.66 16.37 -5.29
N LEU A 193 -44.40 15.15 -4.80
CA LEU A 193 -45.31 14.02 -4.99
C LEU A 193 -46.63 14.22 -4.24
N ARG A 194 -46.59 14.77 -3.01
CA ARG A 194 -47.80 15.12 -2.27
C ARG A 194 -48.60 16.22 -2.99
N LEU A 195 -47.93 17.26 -3.45
CA LEU A 195 -48.55 18.33 -4.22
C LEU A 195 -49.23 17.82 -5.50
N LYS A 196 -48.49 16.94 -6.24
CA LYS A 196 -49.03 16.32 -7.45
C LYS A 196 -50.28 15.46 -7.14
N ARG A 197 -50.26 14.64 -6.11
CA ARG A 197 -51.44 13.82 -5.69
C ARG A 197 -52.62 14.67 -5.31
N THR A 198 -52.38 15.76 -4.58
CA THR A 198 -53.44 16.73 -4.21
C THR A 198 -54.02 17.43 -5.42
N LEU A 199 -53.17 17.83 -6.38
CA LEU A 199 -53.64 18.41 -7.64
C LEU A 199 -54.44 17.43 -8.50
N ASP A 200 -53.92 16.20 -8.65
CA ASP A 200 -54.58 15.16 -9.45
C ASP A 200 -55.95 14.76 -8.84
N SER A 201 -56.12 14.82 -7.55
CA SER A 201 -57.41 14.59 -6.86
C SER A 201 -58.34 15.82 -6.91
N SER A 202 -57.83 17.02 -6.91
CA SER A 202 -58.63 18.27 -6.88
C SER A 202 -59.06 18.70 -8.27
N LEU A 203 -58.26 18.48 -9.32
CA LEU A 203 -58.49 18.93 -10.68
C LEU A 203 -59.82 18.42 -11.27
N PRO A 204 -60.24 17.14 -11.12
CA PRO A 204 -61.51 16.66 -11.61
C PRO A 204 -62.71 17.31 -10.91
N LEU A 205 -62.53 17.66 -9.65
CA LEU A 205 -63.57 18.32 -8.86
C LEU A 205 -63.77 19.78 -9.31
N LEU A 206 -62.70 20.48 -9.54
CA LEU A 206 -62.73 21.86 -10.09
C LEU A 206 -63.32 21.90 -11.48
N GLN A 207 -62.99 20.95 -12.32
CA GLN A 207 -63.56 20.82 -13.66
C GLN A 207 -65.09 20.55 -13.60
N LEU A 208 -65.54 19.69 -12.67
CA LEU A 208 -66.95 19.41 -12.50
C LEU A 208 -67.75 20.62 -12.02
N ILE A 209 -67.18 21.45 -11.12
CA ILE A 209 -67.76 22.74 -10.68
C ILE A 209 -67.86 23.67 -11.84
N GLN A 210 -66.83 23.82 -12.65
CA GLN A 210 -66.76 24.70 -13.80
C GLN A 210 -67.76 24.32 -14.91
N GLN A 211 -67.89 23.03 -15.20
CA GLN A 211 -68.83 22.54 -16.21
C GLN A 211 -70.32 22.73 -15.87
N LYS A 212 -70.65 22.79 -14.56
CA LYS A 212 -72.01 22.95 -14.10
C LYS A 212 -72.41 24.35 -13.74
N ASP A 213 -71.58 25.33 -14.04
CA ASP A 213 -71.82 26.77 -13.84
C ASP A 213 -72.42 27.13 -12.45
N GLY A 214 -71.92 26.42 -11.40
CA GLY A 214 -72.33 26.59 -10.01
C GLY A 214 -73.68 25.93 -9.61
N LYS A 215 -74.40 25.33 -10.54
CA LYS A 215 -75.70 24.65 -10.25
C LYS A 215 -75.44 23.16 -9.88
N MET A 216 -75.28 22.92 -8.57
CA MET A 216 -75.02 21.60 -8.03
C MET A 216 -76.27 20.85 -7.64
N THR A 217 -76.35 19.55 -8.02
CA THR A 217 -77.36 18.66 -7.47
C THR A 217 -76.94 18.08 -6.13
N SER A 218 -77.91 17.63 -5.31
CA SER A 218 -77.64 17.07 -3.99
C SER A 218 -76.64 15.86 -4.04
N SER A 219 -76.61 15.15 -5.16
CA SER A 219 -75.64 14.05 -5.43
C SER A 219 -74.21 14.56 -5.64
N ASP A 220 -74.07 15.70 -6.29
CA ASP A 220 -72.78 16.31 -6.58
C ASP A 220 -72.16 16.90 -5.28
N SER A 221 -72.99 17.49 -4.43
CA SER A 221 -72.56 17.99 -3.08
C SER A 221 -72.03 16.86 -2.20
N LYS A 222 -72.64 15.66 -2.23
CA LYS A 222 -72.13 14.52 -1.48
C LYS A 222 -70.78 14.05 -2.03
N LYS A 223 -70.59 14.00 -3.34
CA LYS A 223 -69.27 13.64 -3.93
C LYS A 223 -68.19 14.63 -3.57
N LEU A 224 -68.50 15.92 -3.52
CA LEU A 224 -67.57 16.96 -3.11
C LEU A 224 -67.17 16.82 -1.64
N LEU A 225 -68.10 16.55 -0.76
CA LEU A 225 -67.85 16.35 0.69
C LEU A 225 -66.93 15.09 0.92
N LEU A 226 -67.20 13.98 0.19
CA LEU A 226 -66.38 12.82 0.27
C LEU A 226 -64.97 13.05 -0.26
N ALA A 227 -64.79 13.80 -1.29
CA ALA A 227 -63.50 14.18 -1.86
C ALA A 227 -62.72 15.17 -0.96
N GLU A 228 -63.44 16.11 -0.35
CA GLU A 228 -62.84 17.03 0.66
C GLU A 228 -62.32 16.23 1.88
N ALA A 229 -63.09 15.27 2.36
CA ALA A 229 -62.66 14.38 3.44
C ALA A 229 -61.42 13.57 3.04
N GLY A 230 -61.38 13.02 1.81
CA GLY A 230 -60.22 12.29 1.29
C GLY A 230 -58.98 13.13 1.11
N ILE A 231 -59.09 14.42 0.77
CA ILE A 231 -57.97 15.37 0.70
C ILE A 231 -57.48 15.73 2.11
N ARG A 232 -58.41 15.93 3.06
CA ARG A 232 -58.06 16.24 4.46
C ARG A 232 -57.26 15.13 5.14
N ASP A 233 -57.57 13.86 4.83
CA ASP A 233 -56.84 12.70 5.37
C ASP A 233 -55.41 12.50 4.72
N GLN A 234 -55.12 13.24 3.66
CA GLN A 234 -53.84 13.14 2.95
C GLN A 234 -52.86 14.31 3.29
N ILE A 235 -53.32 15.30 4.07
CA ILE A 235 -52.49 16.44 4.56
C ILE A 235 -51.95 16.07 5.94
#